data_e8040ec6b01b7e41c125bcaa7c6cef39
#
_entry.id   e8040ec6b01b7e41c125bcaa7c6cef39
#
_cell.length_a   1.000
_cell.length_b   1.000
_cell.length_c   1.000
_cell.angle_alpha   90.00
_cell.angle_beta   90.00
_cell.angle_gamma   90.00
#
_symmetry.space_group_name_H-M   'P 1'
#
loop_
_entity.id
_entity.type
_entity.pdbx_description
1 polymer ?
#
loop_
_entity_poly.entity_id
_entity_poly.type
_entity_poly.pdbx_seq_one_letter_code
_entity_poly.pdbx_strand_id
1 'polypeptide(L)'
;GPSMVRSAAKNHASVAIVTDPADYGELISAMDAKRGATGYDFRRRLAAKAYAATATYDAMISQWFAFADQQQAFPDTLALAGRKREELRYGENPHQSAALYIPSGPHARGIAQATQLQGKELSYNNYNDADAALELVSEFRDGPPTVVIVKHANPCGVATADTLLEAYQAALACDSVSAFGGIIAVNRPLDAETAEAMAGIFTEVVAAPDASDEAKAVFARKKNLRLLLTGELPDPAREGLSLKTIAGGYLVQSRDNGRVTQEMLKTVTRRAPTAQE
;
A
#
# COMPACT_ATOMS: atom_id res chain seq x y z
N GLY A 1 -0.08 -32.19 -1.28
CA GLY A 1 0.29 -31.20 -2.29
C GLY A 1 -0.91 -30.68 -3.07
N PRO A 2 -0.75 -29.74 -3.99
CA PRO A 2 -1.86 -29.06 -4.71
C PRO A 2 -2.82 -30.03 -5.41
N SER A 3 -2.30 -31.12 -6.00
CA SER A 3 -3.13 -32.12 -6.70
C SER A 3 -4.15 -32.79 -5.78
N MET A 4 -3.72 -33.17 -4.56
CA MET A 4 -4.63 -33.77 -3.56
C MET A 4 -5.66 -32.76 -3.04
N VAL A 5 -5.24 -31.52 -2.79
CA VAL A 5 -6.14 -30.43 -2.35
C VAL A 5 -7.23 -30.19 -3.42
N ARG A 6 -6.83 -30.08 -4.68
CA ARG A 6 -7.77 -29.87 -5.80
C ARG A 6 -8.69 -31.07 -6.01
N SER A 7 -8.18 -32.31 -5.87
CA SER A 7 -8.98 -33.54 -5.95
C SER A 7 -10.05 -33.58 -4.86
N ALA A 8 -9.70 -33.30 -3.61
CA ALA A 8 -10.62 -33.22 -2.50
C ALA A 8 -11.68 -32.09 -2.68
N ALA A 9 -11.24 -30.91 -3.13
CA ALA A 9 -12.14 -29.79 -3.41
C ALA A 9 -13.15 -30.12 -4.53
N LYS A 10 -12.74 -30.85 -5.59
CA LYS A 10 -13.65 -31.33 -6.62
C LYS A 10 -14.74 -32.25 -6.06
N ASN A 11 -14.39 -33.05 -5.06
CA ASN A 11 -15.30 -33.99 -4.41
C ASN A 11 -15.99 -33.40 -3.16
N HIS A 12 -16.20 -32.08 -3.10
CA HIS A 12 -16.80 -31.40 -1.93
C HIS A 12 -18.24 -31.86 -1.64
N ALA A 13 -18.88 -32.55 -2.55
CA ALA A 13 -20.16 -33.21 -2.25
C ALA A 13 -20.02 -34.21 -1.06
N SER A 14 -18.85 -34.81 -0.90
CA SER A 14 -18.59 -35.84 0.11
C SER A 14 -17.39 -35.54 1.01
N VAL A 15 -16.48 -34.70 0.59
CA VAL A 15 -15.17 -34.45 1.26
C VAL A 15 -15.08 -33.01 1.75
N ALA A 16 -14.66 -32.85 3.02
CA ALA A 16 -14.23 -31.56 3.55
C ALA A 16 -12.71 -31.44 3.37
N ILE A 17 -12.25 -30.36 2.73
CA ILE A 17 -10.83 -30.04 2.56
C ILE A 17 -10.51 -28.73 3.27
N VAL A 18 -9.66 -28.77 4.28
CA VAL A 18 -9.24 -27.61 5.05
C VAL A 18 -7.82 -27.22 4.63
N THR A 19 -7.64 -26.00 4.18
CA THR A 19 -6.35 -25.44 3.73
C THR A 19 -5.85 -24.31 4.61
N ASP A 20 -6.63 -23.92 5.62
CA ASP A 20 -6.28 -22.87 6.58
C ASP A 20 -6.51 -23.36 8.00
N PRO A 21 -5.49 -23.34 8.89
CA PRO A 21 -5.64 -23.72 10.30
C PRO A 21 -6.72 -22.91 11.05
N ALA A 22 -7.03 -21.69 10.61
CA ALA A 22 -8.09 -20.87 11.19
C ALA A 22 -9.49 -21.54 11.08
N ASP A 23 -9.68 -22.47 10.13
CA ASP A 23 -10.93 -23.17 9.94
C ASP A 23 -11.09 -24.43 10.84
N TYR A 24 -10.07 -24.83 11.61
CA TYR A 24 -10.13 -26.05 12.43
C TYR A 24 -11.20 -25.98 13.50
N GLY A 25 -11.35 -24.84 14.18
CA GLY A 25 -12.39 -24.66 15.20
C GLY A 25 -13.80 -24.81 14.63
N GLU A 26 -14.06 -24.26 13.46
CA GLU A 26 -15.35 -24.38 12.78
C GLU A 26 -15.60 -25.82 12.29
N LEU A 27 -14.56 -26.51 11.81
CA LEU A 27 -14.65 -27.92 11.41
C LEU A 27 -15.05 -28.79 12.59
N ILE A 28 -14.38 -28.66 13.74
CA ILE A 28 -14.68 -29.42 14.95
C ILE A 28 -16.13 -29.17 15.39
N SER A 29 -16.54 -27.91 15.47
CA SER A 29 -17.91 -27.54 15.84
C SER A 29 -18.97 -28.12 14.89
N ALA A 30 -18.67 -28.11 13.56
CA ALA A 30 -19.57 -28.69 12.56
C ALA A 30 -19.70 -30.21 12.71
N MET A 31 -18.61 -30.90 13.02
CA MET A 31 -18.59 -32.35 13.25
C MET A 31 -19.32 -32.72 14.54
N ASP A 32 -19.11 -31.99 15.62
CA ASP A 32 -19.81 -32.20 16.90
C ASP A 32 -21.33 -32.05 16.74
N ALA A 33 -21.76 -31.00 16.02
CA ALA A 33 -23.18 -30.75 15.78
C ALA A 33 -23.86 -31.82 14.92
N LYS A 34 -23.09 -32.59 14.12
CA LYS A 34 -23.61 -33.57 13.16
C LYS A 34 -23.06 -35.00 13.35
N ARG A 35 -22.68 -35.37 14.57
CA ARG A 35 -22.18 -36.71 14.92
C ARG A 35 -21.02 -37.18 14.04
N GLY A 36 -20.02 -36.28 13.82
CA GLY A 36 -18.84 -36.55 13.01
C GLY A 36 -18.98 -36.24 11.53
N ALA A 37 -20.15 -35.76 11.07
CA ALA A 37 -20.39 -35.35 9.68
C ALA A 37 -20.28 -33.84 9.49
N THR A 38 -20.12 -33.39 8.25
CA THR A 38 -20.13 -31.97 7.87
C THR A 38 -21.27 -31.68 6.90
N GLY A 39 -21.80 -30.45 6.95
CA GLY A 39 -22.83 -29.99 6.02
C GLY A 39 -22.27 -29.72 4.62
N TYR A 40 -23.13 -29.82 3.59
CA TYR A 40 -22.75 -29.55 2.21
C TYR A 40 -22.25 -28.12 2.00
N ASP A 41 -22.97 -27.12 2.53
CA ASP A 41 -22.58 -25.71 2.36
C ASP A 41 -21.25 -25.40 3.02
N PHE A 42 -20.95 -26.04 4.17
CA PHE A 42 -19.64 -25.95 4.81
C PHE A 42 -18.54 -26.52 3.92
N ARG A 43 -18.73 -27.74 3.38
CA ARG A 43 -17.75 -28.34 2.45
C ARG A 43 -17.56 -27.53 1.17
N ARG A 44 -18.64 -26.97 0.60
CA ARG A 44 -18.60 -26.10 -0.56
C ARG A 44 -17.80 -24.82 -0.31
N ARG A 45 -17.97 -24.21 0.87
CA ARG A 45 -17.17 -23.03 1.29
C ARG A 45 -15.68 -23.37 1.44
N LEU A 46 -15.38 -24.50 2.06
CA LEU A 46 -14.00 -24.99 2.17
C LEU A 46 -13.37 -25.29 0.81
N ALA A 47 -14.12 -25.87 -0.10
CA ALA A 47 -13.65 -26.12 -1.47
C ALA A 47 -13.32 -24.80 -2.22
N ALA A 48 -14.13 -23.76 -2.05
CA ALA A 48 -13.82 -22.44 -2.61
C ALA A 48 -12.51 -21.88 -2.04
N LYS A 49 -12.28 -21.99 -0.73
CA LYS A 49 -11.00 -21.61 -0.08
C LYS A 49 -9.82 -22.42 -0.62
N ALA A 50 -10.00 -23.73 -0.80
CA ALA A 50 -8.97 -24.62 -1.31
C ALA A 50 -8.56 -24.26 -2.76
N TYR A 51 -9.54 -23.93 -3.63
CA TYR A 51 -9.25 -23.45 -4.98
C TYR A 51 -8.55 -22.09 -4.97
N ALA A 52 -8.96 -21.16 -4.11
CA ALA A 52 -8.29 -19.87 -3.96
C ALA A 52 -6.83 -20.05 -3.50
N ALA A 53 -6.58 -20.95 -2.53
CA ALA A 53 -5.23 -21.24 -2.04
C ALA A 53 -4.33 -21.84 -3.12
N THR A 54 -4.83 -22.80 -3.91
CA THR A 54 -4.05 -23.42 -5.00
C THR A 54 -3.84 -22.46 -6.16
N ALA A 55 -4.83 -21.64 -6.52
CA ALA A 55 -4.69 -20.62 -7.55
C ALA A 55 -3.64 -19.56 -7.17
N THR A 56 -3.64 -19.12 -5.91
CA THR A 56 -2.63 -18.20 -5.39
C THR A 56 -1.22 -18.83 -5.47
N TYR A 57 -1.08 -20.07 -5.06
CA TYR A 57 0.17 -20.81 -5.12
C TYR A 57 0.68 -20.94 -6.56
N ASP A 58 -0.16 -21.34 -7.50
CA ASP A 58 0.19 -21.47 -8.91
C ASP A 58 0.53 -20.10 -9.54
N ALA A 59 -0.19 -19.04 -9.17
CA ALA A 59 0.13 -17.68 -9.61
C ALA A 59 1.52 -17.23 -9.15
N MET A 60 1.88 -17.51 -7.89
CA MET A 60 3.22 -17.18 -7.36
C MET A 60 4.33 -17.92 -8.10
N ILE A 61 4.13 -19.21 -8.40
CA ILE A 61 5.08 -20.02 -9.19
C ILE A 61 5.20 -19.46 -10.61
N SER A 62 4.08 -19.17 -11.27
CA SER A 62 4.04 -18.59 -12.60
C SER A 62 4.79 -17.25 -12.66
N GLN A 63 4.59 -16.37 -11.67
CA GLN A 63 5.33 -15.12 -11.57
C GLN A 63 6.85 -15.35 -11.41
N TRP A 64 7.23 -16.30 -10.56
CA TRP A 64 8.65 -16.60 -10.36
C TRP A 64 9.32 -17.05 -11.66
N PHE A 65 8.71 -17.97 -12.39
CA PHE A 65 9.25 -18.41 -13.68
C PHE A 65 9.29 -17.27 -14.71
N ALA A 66 8.26 -16.46 -14.79
CA ALA A 66 8.21 -15.37 -15.76
C ALA A 66 9.26 -14.28 -15.46
N PHE A 67 9.29 -13.77 -14.23
CA PHE A 67 10.07 -12.58 -13.91
C PHE A 67 11.46 -12.89 -13.35
N ALA A 68 11.58 -13.84 -12.42
CA ALA A 68 12.86 -14.12 -11.78
C ALA A 68 13.74 -15.11 -12.58
N ASP A 69 13.14 -16.14 -13.19
CA ASP A 69 13.86 -17.15 -13.94
C ASP A 69 14.09 -16.75 -15.41
N GLN A 70 13.04 -16.39 -16.12
CA GLN A 70 13.10 -16.07 -17.56
C GLN A 70 13.27 -14.57 -17.86
N GLN A 71 13.22 -13.72 -16.84
CA GLN A 71 13.40 -12.26 -16.94
C GLN A 71 12.51 -11.61 -18.01
N GLN A 72 11.27 -12.10 -18.15
CA GLN A 72 10.30 -11.57 -19.11
C GLN A 72 9.73 -10.25 -18.58
N ALA A 73 9.81 -9.19 -19.37
CA ALA A 73 9.15 -7.92 -19.02
C ALA A 73 7.64 -8.06 -19.05
N PHE A 74 7.09 -8.76 -20.05
CA PHE A 74 5.65 -8.99 -20.23
C PHE A 74 5.41 -10.45 -20.68
N PRO A 75 5.02 -11.34 -19.76
CA PRO A 75 4.74 -12.73 -20.09
C PRO A 75 3.44 -12.86 -20.90
N ASP A 76 3.33 -13.91 -21.73
CA ASP A 76 2.13 -14.20 -22.52
C ASP A 76 0.88 -14.39 -21.64
N THR A 77 1.06 -14.87 -20.42
CA THR A 77 -0.01 -14.99 -19.42
C THR A 77 0.41 -14.31 -18.13
N LEU A 78 -0.32 -13.28 -17.74
CA LEU A 78 -0.13 -12.57 -16.47
C LEU A 78 -1.07 -13.15 -15.41
N ALA A 79 -0.50 -13.77 -14.37
CA ALA A 79 -1.23 -14.25 -13.20
C ALA A 79 -0.89 -13.39 -11.99
N LEU A 80 -1.89 -12.73 -11.41
CA LEU A 80 -1.72 -11.92 -10.20
C LEU A 80 -2.60 -12.49 -9.08
N ALA A 81 -2.07 -12.59 -7.89
CA ALA A 81 -2.81 -13.03 -6.72
C ALA A 81 -2.57 -12.09 -5.54
N GLY A 82 -3.60 -11.88 -4.73
CA GLY A 82 -3.53 -11.06 -3.54
C GLY A 82 -4.49 -11.55 -2.47
N ARG A 83 -4.12 -11.34 -1.20
CA ARG A 83 -5.00 -11.57 -0.04
C ARG A 83 -5.72 -10.29 0.33
N LYS A 84 -7.02 -10.36 0.54
CA LYS A 84 -7.78 -9.25 1.12
C LYS A 84 -7.24 -8.97 2.53
N ARG A 85 -6.76 -7.75 2.74
CA ARG A 85 -6.34 -7.27 4.04
C ARG A 85 -7.54 -6.77 4.83
N GLU A 86 -8.33 -5.92 4.21
CA GLU A 86 -9.50 -5.32 4.84
C GLU A 86 -10.53 -4.84 3.81
N GLU A 87 -11.76 -4.67 4.25
CA GLU A 87 -12.79 -3.94 3.51
C GLU A 87 -12.74 -2.47 3.92
N LEU A 88 -12.86 -1.59 2.94
CA LEU A 88 -12.83 -0.15 3.15
C LEU A 88 -14.26 0.39 3.28
N ARG A 89 -14.41 1.53 3.94
CA ARG A 89 -15.73 2.12 4.16
C ARG A 89 -16.50 2.38 2.86
N TYR A 90 -15.81 2.80 1.80
CA TYR A 90 -16.32 3.04 0.45
C TYR A 90 -15.15 3.17 -0.54
N GLY A 91 -15.43 3.18 -1.84
CA GLY A 91 -14.45 3.40 -2.89
C GLY A 91 -14.08 4.86 -3.07
N GLU A 92 -13.76 5.26 -4.29
CA GLU A 92 -13.52 6.68 -4.63
C GLU A 92 -14.77 7.54 -4.32
N ASN A 93 -15.95 6.98 -4.57
CA ASN A 93 -17.24 7.60 -4.27
C ASN A 93 -18.03 6.81 -3.21
N PRO A 94 -18.91 7.45 -2.43
CA PRO A 94 -19.60 6.83 -1.30
C PRO A 94 -20.49 5.63 -1.64
N HIS A 95 -20.95 5.51 -2.88
CA HIS A 95 -21.79 4.40 -3.34
C HIS A 95 -20.99 3.16 -3.80
N GLN A 96 -19.68 3.25 -3.85
CA GLN A 96 -18.79 2.18 -4.30
C GLN A 96 -18.28 1.37 -3.09
N SER A 97 -18.26 0.04 -3.22
CA SER A 97 -17.56 -0.84 -2.27
C SER A 97 -16.09 -0.92 -2.63
N ALA A 98 -15.23 -1.03 -1.64
CA ALA A 98 -13.80 -1.17 -1.83
C ALA A 98 -13.15 -2.10 -0.80
N ALA A 99 -12.02 -2.66 -1.16
CA ALA A 99 -11.19 -3.47 -0.27
C ALA A 99 -9.71 -3.30 -0.62
N LEU A 100 -8.85 -3.41 0.37
CA LEU A 100 -7.40 -3.47 0.19
C LEU A 100 -6.96 -4.93 0.06
N TYR A 101 -6.18 -5.22 -0.97
CA TYR A 101 -5.51 -6.50 -1.17
C TYR A 101 -3.99 -6.33 -1.11
N ILE A 102 -3.33 -7.25 -0.43
CA ILE A 102 -1.87 -7.34 -0.43
C ILE A 102 -1.45 -8.41 -1.43
N PRO A 103 -0.53 -8.11 -2.36
CA PRO A 103 0.00 -9.10 -3.29
C PRO A 103 0.52 -10.33 -2.55
N SER A 104 0.33 -11.51 -3.13
CA SER A 104 0.92 -12.75 -2.65
C SER A 104 2.31 -12.92 -3.26
N GLY A 105 3.27 -13.37 -2.45
CA GLY A 105 4.68 -13.47 -2.85
C GLY A 105 5.51 -12.25 -2.44
N PRO A 106 6.76 -12.17 -2.90
CA PRO A 106 7.63 -11.04 -2.62
C PRO A 106 7.04 -9.73 -3.17
N HIS A 107 7.00 -8.71 -2.35
CA HIS A 107 6.54 -7.38 -2.74
C HIS A 107 7.26 -6.31 -1.90
N ALA A 108 7.39 -5.12 -2.46
CA ALA A 108 7.94 -3.99 -1.74
C ALA A 108 7.02 -3.56 -0.59
N ARG A 109 7.59 -3.07 0.48
CA ARG A 109 6.83 -2.39 1.53
C ARG A 109 6.36 -1.03 1.03
N GLY A 110 5.22 -0.61 1.55
CA GLY A 110 4.61 0.67 1.20
C GLY A 110 3.44 0.96 2.13
N ILE A 111 2.58 1.86 1.72
CA ILE A 111 1.44 2.28 2.54
C ILE A 111 0.48 1.12 2.85
N ALA A 112 0.39 0.14 1.96
CA ALA A 112 -0.47 -1.02 2.13
C ALA A 112 -0.05 -1.93 3.30
N GLN A 113 1.20 -1.87 3.77
CA GLN A 113 1.73 -2.62 4.92
C GLN A 113 1.93 -1.75 6.16
N ALA A 114 1.67 -0.44 6.06
CA ALA A 114 1.84 0.48 7.18
C ALA A 114 0.98 0.07 8.39
N THR A 115 1.49 0.34 9.58
CA THR A 115 0.77 0.16 10.84
C THR A 115 0.02 1.44 11.15
N GLN A 116 -1.31 1.37 11.17
CA GLN A 116 -2.13 2.48 11.64
C GLN A 116 -2.17 2.46 13.17
N LEU A 117 -1.65 3.51 13.81
CA LEU A 117 -1.61 3.61 15.28
C LEU A 117 -2.89 4.20 15.86
N GLN A 118 -3.59 5.04 15.10
CA GLN A 118 -4.78 5.73 15.57
C GLN A 118 -5.68 6.22 14.44
N GLY A 119 -6.83 6.76 14.82
CA GLY A 119 -7.82 7.36 13.92
C GLY A 119 -8.85 6.34 13.42
N LYS A 120 -9.74 6.81 12.56
CA LYS A 120 -10.77 5.98 11.91
C LYS A 120 -10.14 5.11 10.83
N GLU A 121 -10.86 4.07 10.40
CA GLU A 121 -10.51 3.27 9.23
C GLU A 121 -10.19 4.16 8.02
N LEU A 122 -9.21 3.72 7.24
CA LEU A 122 -8.82 4.40 6.00
C LEU A 122 -9.89 4.18 4.93
N SER A 123 -10.12 5.20 4.11
CA SER A 123 -10.91 5.07 2.88
C SER A 123 -10.01 4.74 1.70
N TYR A 124 -10.62 4.39 0.57
CA TYR A 124 -9.93 4.23 -0.71
C TYR A 124 -9.07 5.47 -1.04
N ASN A 125 -9.65 6.67 -0.90
CA ASN A 125 -8.94 7.92 -1.18
C ASN A 125 -7.79 8.16 -0.21
N ASN A 126 -7.95 7.79 1.08
CA ASN A 126 -6.84 7.91 2.03
C ASN A 126 -5.65 7.02 1.64
N TYR A 127 -5.90 5.78 1.19
CA TYR A 127 -4.83 4.90 0.69
C TYR A 127 -4.19 5.46 -0.57
N ASN A 128 -4.98 5.90 -1.55
CA ASN A 128 -4.50 6.45 -2.81
C ASN A 128 -3.62 7.70 -2.60
N ASP A 129 -4.09 8.63 -1.77
CA ASP A 129 -3.37 9.86 -1.52
C ASP A 129 -2.13 9.64 -0.63
N ALA A 130 -2.23 8.72 0.36
CA ALA A 130 -1.10 8.36 1.21
C ALA A 130 0.00 7.61 0.44
N ASP A 131 -0.38 6.77 -0.53
CA ASP A 131 0.56 6.11 -1.43
C ASP A 131 1.30 7.13 -2.29
N ALA A 132 0.58 8.08 -2.91
CA ALA A 132 1.19 9.16 -3.68
C ALA A 132 2.15 10.01 -2.84
N ALA A 133 1.79 10.32 -1.59
CA ALA A 133 2.65 11.08 -0.69
C ALA A 133 3.90 10.29 -0.28
N LEU A 134 3.75 8.97 0.01
CA LEU A 134 4.85 8.10 0.39
C LEU A 134 5.82 7.87 -0.79
N GLU A 135 5.31 7.61 -1.98
CA GLU A 135 6.13 7.45 -3.18
C GLU A 135 6.95 8.72 -3.46
N LEU A 136 6.32 9.89 -3.40
CA LEU A 136 7.00 11.15 -3.64
C LEU A 136 8.06 11.46 -2.57
N VAL A 137 7.77 11.29 -1.27
CA VAL A 137 8.77 11.54 -0.22
C VAL A 137 9.92 10.55 -0.27
N SER A 138 9.68 9.35 -0.82
CA SER A 138 10.71 8.31 -0.98
C SER A 138 11.80 8.68 -1.98
N GLU A 139 11.52 9.58 -2.94
CA GLU A 139 12.55 10.14 -3.83
C GLU A 139 13.66 10.86 -3.06
N PHE A 140 13.34 11.34 -1.86
CA PHE A 140 14.25 12.06 -0.96
C PHE A 140 14.76 11.20 0.20
N ARG A 141 14.62 9.86 0.14
CA ARG A 141 14.94 8.97 1.27
C ARG A 141 16.35 9.14 1.81
N ASP A 142 17.33 9.34 0.93
CA ASP A 142 18.75 9.46 1.26
C ASP A 142 19.20 10.93 1.36
N GLY A 143 18.29 11.88 1.12
CA GLY A 143 18.52 13.33 1.17
C GLY A 143 18.30 13.95 2.55
N PRO A 144 18.22 15.27 2.64
CA PRO A 144 17.92 15.99 3.88
C PRO A 144 16.50 15.70 4.38
N PRO A 145 16.13 16.13 5.61
CA PRO A 145 14.76 16.08 6.08
C PRO A 145 13.78 16.69 5.07
N THR A 146 12.78 15.93 4.70
CA THR A 146 11.84 16.29 3.62
C THR A 146 10.41 16.03 4.06
N VAL A 147 9.54 16.96 3.72
CA VAL A 147 8.10 16.88 3.93
C VAL A 147 7.35 17.06 2.62
N VAL A 148 6.39 16.19 2.38
CA VAL A 148 5.48 16.21 1.25
C VAL A 148 4.06 16.36 1.76
N ILE A 149 3.29 17.28 1.18
CA ILE A 149 1.87 17.45 1.44
C ILE A 149 1.11 17.16 0.15
N VAL A 150 0.18 16.21 0.20
CA VAL A 150 -0.58 15.73 -0.96
C VAL A 150 -2.07 15.90 -0.72
N LYS A 151 -2.79 16.24 -1.76
CA LYS A 151 -4.26 16.22 -1.81
C LYS A 151 -4.73 15.74 -3.18
N HIS A 152 -5.66 14.76 -3.19
CA HIS A 152 -6.15 14.15 -4.43
C HIS A 152 -5.01 13.59 -5.31
N ALA A 153 -4.11 12.84 -4.67
CA ALA A 153 -2.92 12.23 -5.27
C ALA A 153 -1.94 13.21 -5.96
N ASN A 154 -2.06 14.51 -5.71
CA ASN A 154 -1.17 15.52 -6.24
C ASN A 154 -0.51 16.33 -5.13
N PRO A 155 0.79 16.69 -5.26
CA PRO A 155 1.47 17.50 -4.28
C PRO A 155 0.96 18.94 -4.31
N CYS A 156 0.63 19.48 -3.14
CA CYS A 156 0.39 20.90 -2.92
C CYS A 156 1.57 21.58 -2.20
N GLY A 157 2.51 20.82 -1.67
CA GLY A 157 3.76 21.33 -1.11
C GLY A 157 4.80 20.24 -0.93
N VAL A 158 6.04 20.55 -1.33
CA VAL A 158 7.22 19.71 -1.12
C VAL A 158 8.37 20.61 -0.70
N ALA A 159 9.06 20.27 0.38
CA ALA A 159 10.24 21.01 0.79
C ALA A 159 11.24 20.13 1.53
N THR A 160 12.51 20.49 1.38
CA THR A 160 13.63 19.95 2.15
C THR A 160 14.23 21.06 3.00
N ALA A 161 14.72 20.73 4.18
CA ALA A 161 15.40 21.68 5.07
C ALA A 161 16.36 20.95 6.02
N ASP A 162 16.96 21.68 6.95
CA ASP A 162 17.88 21.09 7.94
C ASP A 162 17.12 20.29 9.02
N THR A 163 15.86 20.65 9.30
CA THR A 163 14.98 19.95 10.24
C THR A 163 13.63 19.59 9.57
N LEU A 164 12.92 18.59 10.14
CA LEU A 164 11.57 18.26 9.67
C LEU A 164 10.57 19.41 9.89
N LEU A 165 10.72 20.16 11.00
CA LEU A 165 9.86 21.30 11.27
C LEU A 165 10.00 22.38 10.19
N GLU A 166 11.22 22.76 9.84
CA GLU A 166 11.47 23.75 8.78
C GLU A 166 10.99 23.25 7.43
N ALA A 167 11.22 21.97 7.11
CA ALA A 167 10.72 21.34 5.90
C ALA A 167 9.17 21.37 5.86
N TYR A 168 8.51 21.08 6.97
CA TYR A 168 7.06 21.16 7.09
C TYR A 168 6.52 22.58 6.85
N GLN A 169 7.14 23.57 7.52
CA GLN A 169 6.73 24.99 7.38
C GLN A 169 6.90 25.47 5.93
N ALA A 170 8.00 25.11 5.29
CA ALA A 170 8.27 25.46 3.89
C ALA A 170 7.29 24.74 2.93
N ALA A 171 7.03 23.44 3.14
CA ALA A 171 6.06 22.71 2.33
C ALA A 171 4.64 23.28 2.47
N LEU A 172 4.23 23.61 3.71
CA LEU A 172 2.93 24.23 3.98
C LEU A 172 2.80 25.62 3.33
N ALA A 173 3.89 26.39 3.29
CA ALA A 173 3.92 27.72 2.69
C ALA A 173 3.76 27.70 1.15
N CYS A 174 3.97 26.57 0.49
CA CYS A 174 3.75 26.44 -0.96
C CYS A 174 2.27 26.68 -1.33
N ASP A 175 1.35 26.01 -0.60
CA ASP A 175 -0.11 26.20 -0.76
C ASP A 175 -0.83 25.78 0.54
N SER A 176 -0.92 26.69 1.48
CA SER A 176 -1.56 26.44 2.76
C SER A 176 -3.08 26.24 2.67
N VAL A 177 -3.70 26.69 1.59
CA VAL A 177 -5.15 26.52 1.37
C VAL A 177 -5.46 25.09 0.94
N SER A 178 -4.72 24.58 -0.06
CA SER A 178 -4.90 23.21 -0.54
C SER A 178 -4.42 22.16 0.47
N ALA A 179 -3.45 22.50 1.33
CA ALA A 179 -2.93 21.60 2.38
C ALA A 179 -4.00 21.21 3.42
N PHE A 180 -5.03 22.03 3.61
CA PHE A 180 -6.11 21.73 4.55
C PHE A 180 -6.88 20.47 4.14
N GLY A 181 -6.92 19.47 5.03
CA GLY A 181 -7.54 18.16 4.78
C GLY A 181 -6.68 17.26 3.86
N GLY A 182 -5.43 17.60 3.68
CA GLY A 182 -4.47 16.79 2.91
C GLY A 182 -3.83 15.68 3.73
N ILE A 183 -2.85 15.03 3.10
CA ILE A 183 -2.02 13.97 3.67
C ILE A 183 -0.58 14.43 3.68
N ILE A 184 0.12 14.17 4.78
CA ILE A 184 1.52 14.53 4.96
C ILE A 184 2.37 13.27 5.01
N ALA A 185 3.47 13.23 4.26
CA ALA A 185 4.49 12.20 4.38
C ALA A 185 5.86 12.82 4.67
N VAL A 186 6.66 12.12 5.48
CA VAL A 186 8.00 12.56 5.89
C VAL A 186 9.04 11.44 5.66
N ASN A 187 10.29 11.82 5.40
CA ASN A 187 11.37 10.88 5.13
C ASN A 187 12.23 10.54 6.37
N ARG A 188 11.90 11.03 7.54
CA ARG A 188 12.59 10.78 8.82
C ARG A 188 11.58 10.40 9.90
N PRO A 189 12.03 9.77 10.99
CA PRO A 189 11.22 9.59 12.19
C PRO A 189 10.66 10.93 12.67
N LEU A 190 9.38 10.95 12.98
CA LEU A 190 8.65 12.16 13.36
C LEU A 190 8.95 12.53 14.81
N ASP A 191 9.42 13.76 15.04
CA ASP A 191 9.63 14.33 16.36
C ASP A 191 8.40 15.08 16.89
N ALA A 192 8.42 15.42 18.19
CA ALA A 192 7.29 16.07 18.86
C ALA A 192 7.02 17.49 18.35
N GLU A 193 8.06 18.26 18.06
CA GLU A 193 7.94 19.65 17.62
C GLU A 193 7.28 19.74 16.24
N THR A 194 7.72 18.89 15.32
CA THR A 194 7.10 18.76 14.00
C THR A 194 5.66 18.26 14.10
N ALA A 195 5.40 17.29 14.98
CA ALA A 195 4.03 16.78 15.21
C ALA A 195 3.10 17.87 15.75
N GLU A 196 3.54 18.72 16.68
CA GLU A 196 2.75 19.86 17.19
C GLU A 196 2.41 20.84 16.06
N ALA A 197 3.37 21.18 15.21
CA ALA A 197 3.15 22.07 14.08
C ALA A 197 2.12 21.47 13.09
N MET A 198 2.25 20.17 12.75
CA MET A 198 1.32 19.46 11.88
C MET A 198 -0.09 19.36 12.49
N ALA A 199 -0.19 19.23 13.81
CA ALA A 199 -1.47 19.20 14.51
C ALA A 199 -2.20 20.56 14.50
N GLY A 200 -1.54 21.63 14.07
CA GLY A 200 -2.11 22.97 13.97
C GLY A 200 -3.14 23.13 12.85
N ILE A 201 -3.08 22.31 11.80
CA ILE A 201 -4.06 22.30 10.72
C ILE A 201 -4.84 20.97 10.69
N PHE A 202 -5.99 21.00 10.00
CA PHE A 202 -6.71 19.76 9.76
C PHE A 202 -5.96 18.91 8.72
N THR A 203 -5.48 17.73 9.15
CA THR A 203 -4.77 16.75 8.34
C THR A 203 -5.48 15.40 8.49
N GLU A 204 -5.73 14.70 7.39
CA GLU A 204 -6.40 13.40 7.44
C GLU A 204 -5.46 12.26 7.80
N VAL A 205 -4.27 12.24 7.20
CA VAL A 205 -3.27 11.17 7.40
C VAL A 205 -1.88 11.78 7.50
N VAL A 206 -1.08 11.26 8.42
CA VAL A 206 0.37 11.47 8.47
C VAL A 206 1.05 10.13 8.30
N ALA A 207 1.97 10.01 7.35
CA ALA A 207 2.79 8.84 7.10
C ALA A 207 4.25 9.13 7.40
N ALA A 208 4.89 8.29 8.20
CA ALA A 208 6.28 8.42 8.59
C ALA A 208 6.95 7.03 8.70
N PRO A 209 8.29 6.92 8.53
CA PRO A 209 8.98 5.66 8.79
C PRO A 209 8.84 5.23 10.25
N ASP A 210 8.88 6.18 11.19
CA ASP A 210 8.68 5.99 12.63
C ASP A 210 8.22 7.32 13.27
N ALA A 211 7.90 7.29 14.57
CA ALA A 211 7.57 8.48 15.35
C ALA A 211 8.00 8.30 16.80
N SER A 212 8.48 9.38 17.44
CA SER A 212 8.77 9.36 18.86
C SER A 212 7.50 9.18 19.69
N ASP A 213 7.62 8.74 20.94
CA ASP A 213 6.45 8.54 21.80
C ASP A 213 5.76 9.88 22.12
N GLU A 214 6.52 10.96 22.19
CA GLU A 214 6.01 12.31 22.36
C GLU A 214 5.21 12.75 21.11
N ALA A 215 5.71 12.48 19.90
CA ALA A 215 4.97 12.77 18.66
C ALA A 215 3.66 11.96 18.57
N LYS A 216 3.69 10.69 18.96
CA LYS A 216 2.48 9.86 19.08
C LYS A 216 1.48 10.45 20.07
N ALA A 217 1.97 10.95 21.24
CA ALA A 217 1.12 11.57 22.25
C ALA A 217 0.49 12.88 21.75
N VAL A 218 1.20 13.67 20.93
CA VAL A 218 0.65 14.86 20.26
C VAL A 218 -0.53 14.48 19.38
N PHE A 219 -0.35 13.51 18.49
CA PHE A 219 -1.43 13.11 17.57
C PHE A 219 -2.57 12.39 18.26
N ALA A 220 -2.34 11.69 19.37
CA ALA A 220 -3.40 11.06 20.15
C ALA A 220 -4.50 12.04 20.60
N ARG A 221 -4.19 13.34 20.68
CA ARG A 221 -5.17 14.41 20.96
C ARG A 221 -6.10 14.71 19.77
N LYS A 222 -5.73 14.27 18.57
CA LYS A 222 -6.45 14.49 17.29
C LYS A 222 -7.15 13.22 16.84
N LYS A 223 -8.31 12.90 17.41
CA LYS A 223 -9.05 11.63 17.21
C LYS A 223 -9.33 11.24 15.75
N ASN A 224 -9.39 12.20 14.84
CA ASN A 224 -9.69 11.97 13.43
C ASN A 224 -8.43 11.84 12.55
N LEU A 225 -7.26 12.25 13.03
CA LEU A 225 -6.00 12.11 12.33
C LEU A 225 -5.55 10.64 12.38
N ARG A 226 -5.12 10.11 11.27
CA ARG A 226 -4.54 8.75 11.17
C ARG A 226 -3.03 8.87 11.09
N LEU A 227 -2.35 8.20 12.01
CA LEU A 227 -0.89 8.08 11.98
C LEU A 227 -0.52 6.71 11.44
N LEU A 228 0.20 6.69 10.32
CA LEU A 228 0.67 5.49 9.63
C LEU A 228 2.19 5.38 9.80
N LEU A 229 2.66 4.29 10.37
CA LEU A 229 4.08 3.98 10.44
C LEU A 229 4.43 2.92 9.40
N THR A 230 5.33 3.27 8.48
CA THR A 230 5.75 2.40 7.37
C THR A 230 6.91 1.48 7.74
N GLY A 231 7.64 1.80 8.82
CA GLY A 231 8.88 1.13 9.25
C GLY A 231 10.08 1.53 8.40
N GLU A 232 9.89 1.64 7.11
CA GLU A 232 10.91 2.07 6.13
C GLU A 232 10.25 2.81 4.98
N LEU A 233 11.03 3.55 4.21
CA LEU A 233 10.59 4.14 2.96
C LEU A 233 10.84 3.16 1.81
N PRO A 234 9.92 3.04 0.85
CA PRO A 234 10.15 2.26 -0.35
C PRO A 234 11.36 2.78 -1.13
N ASP A 235 12.02 1.89 -1.86
CA ASP A 235 13.06 2.29 -2.81
C ASP A 235 12.39 2.84 -4.08
N PRO A 236 12.58 4.12 -4.42
CA PRO A 236 11.99 4.71 -5.61
C PRO A 236 12.55 4.11 -6.92
N ALA A 237 13.80 3.60 -6.89
CA ALA A 237 14.41 2.94 -8.04
C ALA A 237 13.97 1.48 -8.23
N ARG A 238 13.12 0.94 -7.32
CA ARG A 238 12.68 -0.47 -7.40
C ARG A 238 11.97 -0.77 -8.72
N GLU A 239 12.28 -1.90 -9.27
CA GLU A 239 11.56 -2.45 -10.41
C GLU A 239 10.16 -2.93 -10.01
N GLY A 240 9.28 -3.08 -10.99
CA GLY A 240 7.94 -3.59 -10.79
C GLY A 240 7.01 -3.26 -11.94
N LEU A 241 5.77 -3.73 -11.81
CA LEU A 241 4.70 -3.46 -12.77
C LEU A 241 3.66 -2.53 -12.16
N SER A 242 3.15 -1.63 -12.99
CA SER A 242 1.97 -0.83 -12.74
C SER A 242 0.81 -1.35 -13.60
N LEU A 243 -0.33 -1.59 -12.97
CA LEU A 243 -1.52 -2.13 -13.61
C LEU A 243 -2.67 -1.12 -13.55
N LYS A 244 -3.31 -0.90 -14.67
CA LYS A 244 -4.51 -0.06 -14.78
C LYS A 244 -5.62 -0.81 -15.48
N THR A 245 -6.79 -0.89 -14.88
CA THR A 245 -7.98 -1.45 -15.52
C THR A 245 -8.53 -0.48 -16.58
N ILE A 246 -8.90 -1.01 -17.73
CA ILE A 246 -9.60 -0.30 -18.79
C ILE A 246 -10.80 -1.10 -19.22
N ALA A 247 -11.72 -0.52 -20.00
CA ALA A 247 -12.84 -1.28 -20.54
C ALA A 247 -12.34 -2.45 -21.41
N GLY A 248 -12.66 -3.67 -20.98
CA GLY A 248 -12.30 -4.89 -21.69
C GLY A 248 -10.86 -5.41 -21.46
N GLY A 249 -10.06 -4.82 -20.57
CA GLY A 249 -8.70 -5.32 -20.36
C GLY A 249 -7.89 -4.61 -19.27
N TYR A 250 -6.59 -4.82 -19.34
CA TYR A 250 -5.60 -4.21 -18.46
C TYR A 250 -4.49 -3.56 -19.29
N LEU A 251 -4.07 -2.37 -18.89
CA LEU A 251 -2.79 -1.82 -19.29
C LEU A 251 -1.75 -2.19 -18.21
N VAL A 252 -0.64 -2.72 -18.65
CA VAL A 252 0.49 -3.09 -17.80
C VAL A 252 1.73 -2.39 -18.31
N GLN A 253 2.46 -1.73 -17.44
CA GLN A 253 3.72 -1.08 -17.77
C GLN A 253 4.74 -1.32 -16.65
N SER A 254 6.02 -1.12 -16.95
CA SER A 254 7.04 -0.99 -15.91
C SER A 254 6.74 0.25 -15.07
N ARG A 255 7.15 0.21 -13.79
CA ARG A 255 7.12 1.42 -12.96
C ARG A 255 7.98 2.51 -13.59
N ASP A 256 7.58 3.76 -13.39
CA ASP A 256 8.43 4.91 -13.66
C ASP A 256 9.45 5.01 -12.52
N ASN A 257 10.63 4.46 -12.74
CA ASN A 257 11.78 4.46 -11.82
C ASN A 257 12.98 5.19 -12.42
N GLY A 258 12.78 5.91 -13.52
CA GLY A 258 13.81 6.73 -14.16
C GLY A 258 14.15 7.94 -13.32
N ARG A 259 15.45 8.20 -13.13
CA ARG A 259 15.96 9.37 -12.43
C ARG A 259 16.74 10.26 -13.35
N VAL A 260 16.49 11.55 -13.26
CA VAL A 260 17.28 12.57 -13.97
C VAL A 260 18.37 13.07 -13.03
N THR A 261 19.63 12.91 -13.43
CA THR A 261 20.78 13.43 -12.68
C THR A 261 21.29 14.72 -13.31
N GLN A 262 22.06 15.51 -12.55
CA GLN A 262 22.66 16.75 -13.03
C GLN A 262 23.49 16.54 -14.32
N GLU A 263 24.17 15.39 -14.44
CA GLU A 263 25.01 15.05 -15.59
C GLU A 263 24.21 14.80 -16.88
N MET A 264 22.92 14.45 -16.74
CA MET A 264 22.02 14.21 -17.86
C MET A 264 21.42 15.50 -18.41
N LEU A 265 21.49 16.59 -17.66
CA LEU A 265 20.93 17.88 -18.06
C LEU A 265 21.77 18.52 -19.17
N LYS A 266 21.09 19.04 -20.21
CA LYS A 266 21.71 19.75 -21.31
C LYS A 266 21.02 21.07 -21.50
N THR A 267 21.81 22.16 -21.58
CA THR A 267 21.28 23.45 -21.92
C THR A 267 20.84 23.44 -23.38
N VAL A 268 19.54 23.58 -23.65
CA VAL A 268 18.96 23.66 -25.00
C VAL A 268 18.52 25.07 -25.41
N THR A 269 18.61 26.02 -24.48
CA THR A 269 18.28 27.42 -24.69
C THR A 269 19.53 28.22 -25.05
N ARG A 270 19.34 29.42 -25.63
CA ARG A 270 20.47 30.31 -25.97
C ARG A 270 21.25 30.78 -24.77
N ARG A 271 20.58 30.95 -23.63
CA ARG A 271 21.18 31.29 -22.33
C ARG A 271 21.30 30.02 -21.49
N ALA A 272 22.47 29.75 -20.98
CA ALA A 272 22.65 28.72 -19.97
C ALA A 272 22.13 29.24 -18.59
N PRO A 273 21.63 28.35 -17.71
CA PRO A 273 21.35 28.72 -16.32
C PRO A 273 22.63 29.16 -15.62
N THR A 274 22.51 30.06 -14.65
CA THR A 274 23.59 30.38 -13.72
C THR A 274 23.78 29.28 -12.69
N ALA A 275 24.87 29.29 -11.92
CA ALA A 275 25.10 28.35 -10.85
C ALA A 275 24.04 28.45 -9.74
N GLN A 276 23.36 29.57 -9.61
CA GLN A 276 22.31 29.79 -8.61
C GLN A 276 20.93 29.37 -9.12
N GLU A 277 20.68 29.40 -10.41
CA GLU A 277 19.46 28.90 -11.04
C GLU A 277 19.49 27.37 -11.14
#